data_cea6c477468802d9b2e0bf513d48918d
#
_entry.id   cea6c477468802d9b2e0bf513d48918d
#
_cell.length_a   1.000
_cell.length_b   1.000
_cell.length_c   1.000
_cell.angle_alpha   90.00
_cell.angle_beta   90.00
_cell.angle_gamma   90.00
#
_symmetry.space_group_name_H-M   'P 1'
#
loop_
_entity.id
_entity.type
_entity.pdbx_description
1 polymer ?
#
loop_
_entity_poly.entity_id
_entity_poly.type
_entity_poly.pdbx_seq_one_letter_code
_entity_poly.pdbx_strand_id
1 'polypeptide(L)'
;YGTKYVDISLSENEKNKDLGTIKLTESSELSEVTVVAQKPLIKSDIDKITYDMEADPDAASNNALDMLRKVPMITIDAEENIRLNGQSNYKVLVNGKSSAVMSGDNVKEVLKSMPANTIKNIEVITNPSSKYEAEGVGGIINIITVSRRETNGIVGSVGANADTYGGFGGNVYLSSQIGKFAFSGRYSGSRYTNGDGGHS
;
A
#
# COMPACT_ATOMS: atom_id res chain seq x y z
N TYR A 1 30.60 24.76 -20.29
CA TYR A 1 30.66 24.65 -21.75
C TYR A 1 30.58 23.18 -22.13
N GLY A 2 29.70 22.86 -23.09
CA GLY A 2 29.56 21.48 -23.59
C GLY A 2 30.77 21.09 -24.47
N THR A 3 31.15 19.83 -24.44
CA THR A 3 32.20 19.29 -25.30
C THR A 3 31.65 19.14 -26.72
N LYS A 4 32.32 19.77 -27.72
CA LYS A 4 31.94 19.64 -29.13
C LYS A 4 33.06 18.91 -29.85
N TYR A 5 32.74 17.80 -30.48
CA TYR A 5 33.64 17.05 -31.34
C TYR A 5 33.50 17.53 -32.79
N VAL A 6 34.63 17.74 -33.45
CA VAL A 6 34.69 18.09 -34.87
C VAL A 6 35.62 17.07 -35.54
N ASP A 7 35.05 16.24 -36.41
CA ASP A 7 35.86 15.29 -37.20
C ASP A 7 36.55 16.00 -38.33
N ILE A 8 37.87 15.85 -38.38
CA ILE A 8 38.70 16.48 -39.39
C ILE A 8 39.43 15.39 -40.16
N SER A 9 39.21 15.33 -41.47
CA SER A 9 39.98 14.49 -42.38
C SER A 9 40.95 15.39 -43.17
N LEU A 10 42.23 15.06 -43.09
CA LEU A 10 43.28 15.71 -43.88
C LEU A 10 43.70 14.73 -44.97
N SER A 11 43.80 15.24 -46.22
CA SER A 11 44.39 14.49 -47.33
C SER A 11 45.87 14.80 -47.46
N GLU A 12 46.67 13.89 -48.07
CA GLU A 12 48.13 14.00 -48.18
C GLU A 12 48.63 15.32 -48.83
N ASN A 13 47.76 15.99 -49.57
CA ASN A 13 48.11 17.27 -50.25
C ASN A 13 47.62 18.53 -49.52
N GLU A 14 46.81 18.41 -48.47
CA GLU A 14 46.33 19.52 -47.64
C GLU A 14 46.88 19.44 -46.23
N LYS A 15 48.00 20.13 -45.99
CA LYS A 15 48.66 20.13 -44.67
C LYS A 15 48.02 21.06 -43.64
N ASN A 16 47.18 21.97 -44.09
CA ASN A 16 46.51 22.97 -43.24
C ASN A 16 45.04 23.10 -43.64
N LYS A 17 44.13 22.93 -42.70
CA LYS A 17 42.70 23.13 -42.88
C LYS A 17 42.22 24.21 -41.90
N ASP A 18 41.69 25.28 -42.43
CA ASP A 18 41.05 26.29 -41.58
C ASP A 18 39.69 25.79 -41.12
N LEU A 19 39.52 25.71 -39.82
CA LEU A 19 38.26 25.22 -39.20
C LEU A 19 37.26 26.35 -38.98
N GLY A 20 37.59 27.57 -39.36
CA GLY A 20 36.73 28.73 -39.13
C GLY A 20 36.45 28.96 -37.63
N THR A 21 35.37 29.66 -37.36
CA THR A 21 34.97 29.96 -35.98
C THR A 21 34.10 28.85 -35.41
N ILE A 22 34.61 28.11 -34.45
CA ILE A 22 33.83 27.10 -33.68
C ILE A 22 33.08 27.83 -32.57
N LYS A 23 31.78 27.99 -32.73
CA LYS A 23 30.91 28.52 -31.66
C LYS A 23 30.63 27.41 -30.66
N LEU A 24 31.06 27.62 -29.42
CA LEU A 24 30.64 26.78 -28.27
C LEU A 24 29.32 27.34 -27.75
N THR A 25 28.31 26.50 -27.70
CA THR A 25 27.04 26.85 -27.09
C THR A 25 27.15 26.54 -25.58
N GLU A 26 26.73 27.45 -24.74
CA GLU A 26 26.53 27.11 -23.33
C GLU A 26 25.46 26.04 -23.27
N SER A 27 25.86 24.82 -22.95
CA SER A 27 24.89 23.80 -22.56
C SER A 27 24.53 24.03 -21.10
N SER A 28 23.53 24.82 -20.84
CA SER A 28 22.81 24.78 -19.58
C SER A 28 21.78 23.64 -19.65
N GLU A 29 22.23 22.43 -19.86
CA GLU A 29 21.51 21.28 -19.39
C GLU A 29 21.81 21.16 -17.89
N LEU A 30 21.20 22.05 -17.11
CA LEU A 30 20.78 21.71 -15.76
C LEU A 30 19.78 20.58 -15.95
N SER A 31 20.25 19.34 -15.83
CA SER A 31 19.34 18.24 -15.50
C SER A 31 18.61 18.71 -14.27
N GLU A 32 17.34 19.05 -14.45
CA GLU A 32 16.44 19.34 -13.35
C GLU A 32 16.47 18.09 -12.47
N VAL A 33 17.28 18.14 -11.43
CA VAL A 33 17.21 17.17 -10.35
C VAL A 33 15.86 17.47 -9.67
N THR A 34 14.82 16.85 -10.19
CA THR A 34 13.53 16.80 -9.48
C THR A 34 13.82 16.07 -8.18
N VAL A 35 14.14 16.83 -7.15
CA VAL A 35 14.16 16.33 -5.79
C VAL A 35 12.70 16.02 -5.48
N VAL A 36 12.29 14.79 -5.78
CA VAL A 36 11.05 14.25 -5.25
C VAL A 36 11.29 14.11 -3.75
N ALA A 37 10.91 15.12 -3.01
CA ALA A 37 10.91 15.05 -1.56
C ALA A 37 10.00 13.88 -1.18
N GLN A 38 10.60 12.75 -0.79
CA GLN A 38 9.83 11.62 -0.30
C GLN A 38 9.10 12.11 0.95
N LYS A 39 7.79 11.98 0.91
CA LYS A 39 6.95 12.32 2.06
C LYS A 39 7.42 11.48 3.25
N PRO A 40 7.70 12.09 4.41
CA PRO A 40 8.17 11.34 5.56
C PRO A 40 7.10 10.32 5.97
N LEU A 41 7.55 9.07 6.17
CA LEU A 41 6.67 7.97 6.61
C LEU A 41 6.09 8.21 8.01
N ILE A 42 6.82 8.93 8.85
CA ILE A 42 6.46 9.19 10.24
C ILE A 42 6.34 10.68 10.46
N LYS A 43 5.20 11.08 11.02
CA LYS A 43 4.97 12.42 11.57
C LYS A 43 4.75 12.31 13.06
N SER A 44 5.48 13.10 13.85
CA SER A 44 5.33 13.18 15.28
C SER A 44 4.71 14.52 15.64
N ASP A 45 3.53 14.47 16.22
CA ASP A 45 2.84 15.61 16.85
C ASP A 45 2.95 15.48 18.38
N ILE A 46 2.46 16.47 19.12
CA ILE A 46 2.58 16.52 20.59
C ILE A 46 1.82 15.35 21.27
N ASP A 47 0.69 14.96 20.72
CA ASP A 47 -0.25 14.01 21.30
C ASP A 47 -0.34 12.69 20.51
N LYS A 48 0.24 12.64 19.31
CA LYS A 48 0.16 11.46 18.45
C LYS A 48 1.34 11.32 17.50
N ILE A 49 1.59 10.09 17.14
CA ILE A 49 2.51 9.71 16.06
C ILE A 49 1.66 9.16 14.90
N THR A 50 1.88 9.66 13.71
CA THR A 50 1.18 9.22 12.51
C THR A 50 2.16 8.52 11.57
N TYR A 51 1.85 7.29 11.20
CA TYR A 51 2.56 6.52 10.19
C TYR A 51 1.79 6.55 8.88
N ASP A 52 2.41 7.06 7.82
CA ASP A 52 1.79 7.21 6.51
C ASP A 52 1.94 5.90 5.71
N MET A 53 0.85 5.14 5.61
CA MET A 53 0.83 3.86 4.90
C MET A 53 0.83 4.04 3.38
N GLU A 54 0.26 5.14 2.87
CA GLU A 54 0.24 5.42 1.43
C GLU A 54 1.64 5.71 0.88
N ALA A 55 2.53 6.21 1.74
CA ALA A 55 3.92 6.51 1.37
C ALA A 55 4.86 5.31 1.50
N ASP A 56 4.44 4.21 2.15
CA ASP A 56 5.24 3.01 2.33
C ASP A 56 4.99 1.99 1.21
N PRO A 57 6.00 1.68 0.37
CA PRO A 57 5.86 0.71 -0.72
C PRO A 57 5.44 -0.69 -0.25
N ASP A 58 5.83 -1.07 0.96
CA ASP A 58 5.52 -2.40 1.51
C ASP A 58 4.03 -2.58 1.83
N ALA A 59 3.27 -1.48 1.97
CA ALA A 59 1.83 -1.53 2.17
C ALA A 59 1.08 -2.18 1.00
N ALA A 60 1.68 -2.21 -0.19
CA ALA A 60 1.05 -2.81 -1.37
C ALA A 60 0.93 -4.34 -1.27
N SER A 61 1.84 -5.00 -0.56
CA SER A 61 1.96 -6.47 -0.52
C SER A 61 1.74 -7.09 0.85
N ASN A 62 1.67 -6.30 1.91
CA ASN A 62 1.52 -6.77 3.29
C ASN A 62 0.11 -6.58 3.83
N ASN A 63 -0.17 -7.23 4.96
CA ASN A 63 -1.38 -7.00 5.74
C ASN A 63 -1.17 -5.92 6.81
N ALA A 64 -2.25 -5.50 7.45
CA ALA A 64 -2.20 -4.45 8.46
C ALA A 64 -1.36 -4.83 9.69
N LEU A 65 -1.38 -6.10 10.11
CA LEU A 65 -0.61 -6.56 11.27
C LEU A 65 0.90 -6.48 11.02
N ASP A 66 1.35 -6.88 9.82
CA ASP A 66 2.77 -6.82 9.47
C ASP A 66 3.27 -5.37 9.39
N MET A 67 2.43 -4.49 8.87
CA MET A 67 2.78 -3.07 8.81
C MET A 67 2.79 -2.38 10.17
N LEU A 68 1.98 -2.84 11.13
CA LEU A 68 2.03 -2.35 12.51
C LEU A 68 3.41 -2.55 13.17
N ARG A 69 4.20 -3.55 12.74
CA ARG A 69 5.58 -3.77 13.23
C ARG A 69 6.52 -2.62 12.91
N LYS A 70 6.21 -1.83 11.88
CA LYS A 70 6.99 -0.66 11.46
C LYS A 70 6.56 0.62 12.18
N VAL A 71 5.41 0.61 12.84
CA VAL A 71 4.87 1.79 13.51
C VAL A 71 5.59 2.01 14.84
N PRO A 72 6.14 3.19 15.10
CA PRO A 72 6.79 3.50 16.38
C PRO A 72 5.87 3.25 17.56
N MET A 73 6.46 2.85 18.70
CA MET A 73 5.79 2.52 19.96
C MET A 73 4.89 1.30 19.94
N ILE A 74 4.73 0.62 18.80
CA ILE A 74 4.03 -0.65 18.70
C ILE A 74 5.07 -1.77 18.64
N THR A 75 4.87 -2.79 19.44
CA THR A 75 5.65 -4.04 19.41
C THR A 75 4.70 -5.22 19.27
N ILE A 76 5.10 -6.20 18.48
CA ILE A 76 4.33 -7.42 18.26
C ILE A 76 5.25 -8.59 18.57
N ASP A 77 4.87 -9.40 19.54
CA ASP A 77 5.63 -10.58 19.96
C ASP A 77 5.51 -11.76 18.99
N ALA A 78 6.15 -12.89 19.32
CA ALA A 78 6.13 -14.07 18.48
C ALA A 78 4.73 -14.74 18.42
N GLU A 79 3.92 -14.56 19.45
CA GLU A 79 2.54 -15.01 19.54
C GLU A 79 1.54 -14.01 18.91
N GLU A 80 2.10 -12.96 18.26
CA GLU A 80 1.37 -11.88 17.57
C GLU A 80 0.51 -11.02 18.52
N ASN A 81 0.89 -10.95 19.79
CA ASN A 81 0.24 -10.02 20.71
C ASN A 81 0.80 -8.62 20.49
N ILE A 82 -0.10 -7.69 20.30
CA ILE A 82 0.21 -6.28 20.08
C ILE A 82 0.40 -5.60 21.44
N ARG A 83 1.47 -4.83 21.57
CA ARG A 83 1.74 -3.98 22.73
C ARG A 83 1.97 -2.55 22.27
N LEU A 84 1.31 -1.63 22.92
CA LEU A 84 1.51 -0.21 22.71
C LEU A 84 2.35 0.35 23.86
N ASN A 85 3.51 0.90 23.55
CA ASN A 85 4.46 1.39 24.54
C ASN A 85 4.77 0.36 25.65
N GLY A 86 4.88 -0.92 25.25
CA GLY A 86 5.12 -2.04 26.17
C GLY A 86 3.89 -2.51 26.95
N GLN A 87 2.74 -1.88 26.81
CA GLN A 87 1.51 -2.20 27.53
C GLN A 87 0.51 -2.92 26.62
N SER A 88 -0.21 -3.90 27.16
CA SER A 88 -1.29 -4.61 26.46
C SER A 88 -2.65 -3.91 26.62
N ASN A 89 -2.75 -2.90 27.48
CA ASN A 89 -3.97 -2.13 27.70
C ASN A 89 -4.06 -0.96 26.72
N TYR A 90 -4.54 -1.23 25.53
CA TYR A 90 -4.75 -0.24 24.46
C TYR A 90 -6.13 -0.42 23.82
N LYS A 91 -6.61 0.60 23.13
CA LYS A 91 -7.86 0.57 22.37
C LYS A 91 -7.56 0.72 20.88
N VAL A 92 -8.23 -0.07 20.04
CA VAL A 92 -8.14 0.07 18.59
C VAL A 92 -9.38 0.78 18.08
N LEU A 93 -9.17 1.82 17.28
CA LEU A 93 -10.23 2.57 16.61
C LEU A 93 -10.07 2.43 15.09
N VAL A 94 -11.18 2.51 14.38
CA VAL A 94 -11.20 2.64 12.93
C VAL A 94 -11.89 3.94 12.57
N ASN A 95 -11.18 4.84 11.91
CA ASN A 95 -11.66 6.18 11.58
C ASN A 95 -12.18 6.96 12.81
N GLY A 96 -11.50 6.80 13.94
CA GLY A 96 -11.85 7.44 15.21
C GLY A 96 -13.04 6.82 15.96
N LYS A 97 -13.58 5.70 15.47
CA LYS A 97 -14.74 5.02 16.08
C LYS A 97 -14.33 3.67 16.65
N SER A 98 -14.87 3.34 17.82
CA SER A 98 -14.75 2.01 18.40
C SER A 98 -15.60 1.01 17.61
N SER A 99 -15.07 -0.18 17.41
CA SER A 99 -15.80 -1.29 16.77
C SER A 99 -15.67 -2.54 17.63
N ALA A 100 -16.79 -3.24 17.83
CA ALA A 100 -16.79 -4.51 18.57
C ALA A 100 -15.90 -5.57 17.90
N VAL A 101 -15.74 -5.51 16.60
CA VAL A 101 -14.87 -6.42 15.83
C VAL A 101 -13.37 -6.14 16.10
N MET A 102 -13.04 -4.91 16.46
CA MET A 102 -11.69 -4.45 16.80
C MET A 102 -11.47 -4.42 18.33
N SER A 103 -11.98 -5.41 19.04
CA SER A 103 -11.85 -5.53 20.50
C SER A 103 -11.42 -6.93 20.92
N GLY A 104 -10.62 -7.02 21.99
CA GLY A 104 -10.15 -8.28 22.54
C GLY A 104 -9.27 -9.08 21.58
N ASP A 105 -9.42 -10.40 21.61
CA ASP A 105 -8.58 -11.32 20.84
C ASP A 105 -8.82 -11.28 19.32
N ASN A 106 -9.92 -10.67 18.88
CA ASN A 106 -10.25 -10.58 17.46
C ASN A 106 -9.37 -9.57 16.70
N VAL A 107 -8.75 -8.63 17.40
CA VAL A 107 -7.97 -7.54 16.77
C VAL A 107 -6.91 -8.09 15.84
N LYS A 108 -6.14 -9.07 16.27
CA LYS A 108 -5.06 -9.66 15.46
C LYS A 108 -5.57 -10.34 14.20
N GLU A 109 -6.67 -11.10 14.30
CA GLU A 109 -7.24 -11.79 13.15
C GLU A 109 -7.81 -10.82 12.12
N VAL A 110 -8.45 -9.75 12.59
CA VAL A 110 -8.96 -8.70 11.71
C VAL A 110 -7.81 -7.98 11.00
N LEU A 111 -6.75 -7.63 11.73
CA LEU A 111 -5.57 -6.96 11.17
C LEU A 111 -4.81 -7.84 10.17
N LYS A 112 -4.72 -9.15 10.39
CA LYS A 112 -4.17 -10.10 9.42
C LYS A 112 -4.98 -10.17 8.14
N SER A 113 -6.30 -10.13 8.26
CA SER A 113 -7.20 -10.20 7.10
C SER A 113 -7.32 -8.88 6.34
N MET A 114 -6.87 -7.77 6.95
CA MET A 114 -6.97 -6.43 6.38
C MET A 114 -5.76 -6.11 5.49
N PRO A 115 -5.92 -5.94 4.17
CA PRO A 115 -4.83 -5.52 3.30
C PRO A 115 -4.33 -4.13 3.68
N ALA A 116 -3.02 -3.95 3.80
CA ALA A 116 -2.45 -2.69 4.25
C ALA A 116 -2.71 -1.52 3.29
N ASN A 117 -2.87 -1.79 2.00
CA ASN A 117 -3.22 -0.78 1.00
C ASN A 117 -4.63 -0.18 1.16
N THR A 118 -5.46 -0.75 2.05
CA THR A 118 -6.75 -0.18 2.43
C THR A 118 -6.64 0.85 3.56
N ILE A 119 -5.46 0.97 4.14
CA ILE A 119 -5.15 1.88 5.24
C ILE A 119 -4.41 3.09 4.67
N LYS A 120 -4.87 4.27 5.04
CA LYS A 120 -4.21 5.53 4.69
C LYS A 120 -3.07 5.83 5.65
N ASN A 121 -3.37 5.83 6.95
CA ASN A 121 -2.41 6.06 8.03
C ASN A 121 -2.81 5.32 9.30
N ILE A 122 -1.82 5.08 10.13
CA ILE A 122 -2.01 4.57 11.49
C ILE A 122 -1.57 5.68 12.45
N GLU A 123 -2.45 6.06 13.35
CA GLU A 123 -2.17 7.05 14.39
C GLU A 123 -2.00 6.34 15.73
N VAL A 124 -0.91 6.60 16.40
CA VAL A 124 -0.64 6.14 17.76
C VAL A 124 -0.81 7.31 18.71
N ILE A 125 -1.77 7.23 19.61
CA ILE A 125 -2.10 8.28 20.57
C ILE A 125 -1.76 7.75 21.96
N THR A 126 -0.73 8.32 22.56
CA THR A 126 -0.21 7.86 23.87
C THR A 126 -0.85 8.58 25.05
N ASN A 127 -1.46 9.72 24.80
CA ASN A 127 -2.17 10.50 25.80
C ASN A 127 -3.58 10.83 25.29
N PRO A 128 -4.50 9.85 25.31
CA PRO A 128 -5.81 10.04 24.76
C PRO A 128 -6.62 11.05 25.56
N SER A 129 -7.15 12.06 24.86
CA SER A 129 -8.10 13.02 25.42
C SER A 129 -9.49 12.42 25.55
N SER A 130 -10.39 13.07 26.28
CA SER A 130 -11.79 12.67 26.46
C SER A 130 -12.58 12.49 25.14
N LYS A 131 -12.06 13.05 24.05
CA LYS A 131 -12.63 12.89 22.69
C LYS A 131 -12.70 11.42 22.23
N TYR A 132 -11.84 10.56 22.75
CA TYR A 132 -11.71 9.18 22.25
C TYR A 132 -12.38 8.14 23.14
N GLU A 133 -13.15 8.55 24.17
CA GLU A 133 -13.77 7.63 25.15
C GLU A 133 -12.78 6.57 25.65
N ALA A 134 -11.57 7.01 25.97
CA ALA A 134 -10.45 6.14 26.27
C ALA A 134 -10.13 6.09 27.77
N GLU A 135 -11.15 6.14 28.63
CA GLU A 135 -10.94 6.04 30.06
C GLU A 135 -10.32 4.67 30.43
N GLY A 136 -9.22 4.75 31.17
CA GLY A 136 -8.54 3.56 31.70
C GLY A 136 -7.64 2.80 30.72
N VAL A 137 -7.39 3.29 29.50
CA VAL A 137 -6.44 2.66 28.57
C VAL A 137 -5.12 3.42 28.49
N GLY A 138 -4.02 2.68 28.30
CA GLY A 138 -2.66 3.23 28.20
C GLY A 138 -2.36 3.89 26.84
N GLY A 139 -3.31 3.87 25.89
CA GLY A 139 -3.18 4.51 24.60
C GLY A 139 -4.15 3.96 23.54
N ILE A 140 -4.10 4.57 22.36
CA ILE A 140 -5.00 4.26 21.24
C ILE A 140 -4.19 4.01 19.98
N ILE A 141 -4.58 2.99 19.23
CA ILE A 141 -4.16 2.74 17.86
C ILE A 141 -5.36 3.07 16.96
N ASN A 142 -5.29 4.18 16.23
CA ASN A 142 -6.38 4.60 15.35
C ASN A 142 -5.99 4.32 13.89
N ILE A 143 -6.70 3.42 13.25
CA ILE A 143 -6.50 3.03 11.86
C ILE A 143 -7.39 3.90 10.99
N ILE A 144 -6.77 4.76 10.19
CA ILE A 144 -7.47 5.58 9.21
C ILE A 144 -7.46 4.84 7.88
N THR A 145 -8.62 4.41 7.44
CA THR A 145 -8.77 3.73 6.16
C THR A 145 -8.78 4.74 5.02
N VAL A 146 -8.33 4.29 3.85
CA VAL A 146 -8.50 5.07 2.63
C VAL A 146 -10.00 5.30 2.46
N SER A 147 -10.44 6.53 2.60
CA SER A 147 -11.78 6.91 2.20
C SER A 147 -11.88 6.60 0.70
N ARG A 148 -12.61 5.55 0.36
CA ARG A 148 -13.10 5.48 -1.02
C ARG A 148 -13.92 6.75 -1.21
N ARG A 149 -13.31 7.74 -1.87
CA ARG A 149 -14.10 8.85 -2.41
C ARG A 149 -15.27 8.18 -3.12
N GLU A 150 -16.45 8.75 -2.99
CA GLU A 150 -17.66 8.34 -3.70
C GLU A 150 -17.36 8.29 -5.21
N THR A 151 -16.61 7.31 -5.62
CA THR A 151 -16.35 7.02 -7.01
C THR A 151 -17.45 6.05 -7.40
N ASN A 152 -18.43 6.57 -8.11
CA ASN A 152 -19.33 5.72 -8.85
C ASN A 152 -18.45 4.81 -9.71
N GLY A 153 -18.37 3.56 -9.36
CA GLY A 153 -17.49 2.62 -10.03
C GLY A 153 -18.01 1.20 -9.94
N ILE A 154 -17.66 0.44 -10.96
CA ILE A 154 -17.91 -0.99 -11.01
C ILE A 154 -16.55 -1.66 -10.93
N VAL A 155 -16.40 -2.57 -9.98
CA VAL A 155 -15.22 -3.43 -9.84
C VAL A 155 -15.68 -4.88 -10.00
N GLY A 156 -15.01 -5.62 -10.86
CA GLY A 156 -15.31 -7.02 -11.06
C GLY A 156 -14.03 -7.85 -11.17
N SER A 157 -14.13 -9.10 -10.78
CA SER A 157 -13.09 -10.10 -11.03
C SER A 157 -13.71 -11.37 -11.60
N VAL A 158 -12.99 -12.00 -12.51
CA VAL A 158 -13.34 -13.30 -13.10
C VAL A 158 -12.17 -14.22 -12.84
N GLY A 159 -12.43 -15.38 -12.28
CA GLY A 159 -11.47 -16.45 -12.08
C GLY A 159 -11.93 -17.71 -12.76
N ALA A 160 -10.99 -18.44 -13.34
CA ALA A 160 -11.22 -19.78 -13.87
C ALA A 160 -10.12 -20.72 -13.36
N ASN A 161 -10.49 -21.92 -13.00
CA ASN A 161 -9.57 -22.96 -12.58
C ASN A 161 -9.91 -24.28 -13.28
N ALA A 162 -8.89 -25.03 -13.61
CA ALA A 162 -9.01 -26.37 -14.12
C ALA A 162 -7.98 -27.25 -13.42
N ASP A 163 -8.35 -28.50 -13.16
CA ASP A 163 -7.43 -29.50 -12.61
C ASP A 163 -7.12 -30.59 -13.62
N THR A 164 -6.07 -31.35 -13.38
CA THR A 164 -5.61 -32.44 -14.23
C THR A 164 -6.53 -33.68 -14.20
N TYR A 165 -7.50 -33.69 -13.29
CA TYR A 165 -8.47 -34.77 -13.13
C TYR A 165 -9.80 -34.51 -13.87
N GLY A 166 -9.83 -33.45 -14.71
CA GLY A 166 -10.99 -33.09 -15.51
C GLY A 166 -12.03 -32.24 -14.81
N GLY A 167 -11.69 -31.70 -13.63
CA GLY A 167 -12.50 -30.71 -12.96
C GLY A 167 -12.26 -29.32 -13.54
N PHE A 168 -13.31 -28.55 -13.71
CA PHE A 168 -13.20 -27.14 -14.05
C PHE A 168 -14.19 -26.31 -13.23
N GLY A 169 -13.78 -25.09 -12.92
CA GLY A 169 -14.59 -24.17 -12.15
C GLY A 169 -14.35 -22.73 -12.57
N GLY A 170 -15.29 -21.89 -12.23
CA GLY A 170 -15.18 -20.46 -12.47
C GLY A 170 -15.90 -19.68 -11.37
N ASN A 171 -15.42 -18.47 -11.14
CA ASN A 171 -16.06 -17.53 -10.24
C ASN A 171 -16.10 -16.15 -10.87
N VAL A 172 -17.18 -15.46 -10.62
CA VAL A 172 -17.36 -14.05 -11.01
C VAL A 172 -17.74 -13.28 -9.75
N TYR A 173 -17.06 -12.19 -9.52
CA TYR A 173 -17.40 -11.22 -8.51
C TYR A 173 -17.63 -9.86 -9.15
N LEU A 174 -18.73 -9.22 -8.79
CA LEU A 174 -19.08 -7.87 -9.25
C LEU A 174 -19.46 -7.03 -8.04
N SER A 175 -18.90 -5.84 -7.94
CA SER A 175 -19.25 -4.85 -6.95
C SER A 175 -19.46 -3.51 -7.65
N SER A 176 -20.57 -2.86 -7.36
CA SER A 176 -20.91 -1.52 -7.84
C SER A 176 -21.17 -0.61 -6.67
N GLN A 177 -20.59 0.57 -6.70
CA GLN A 177 -20.84 1.61 -5.72
C GLN A 177 -21.43 2.84 -6.43
N ILE A 178 -22.58 3.27 -5.95
CA ILE A 178 -23.30 4.47 -6.45
C ILE A 178 -23.59 5.35 -5.24
N GLY A 179 -22.82 6.43 -5.08
CA GLY A 179 -22.90 7.31 -3.92
C GLY A 179 -22.65 6.55 -2.61
N LYS A 180 -23.63 6.55 -1.71
CA LYS A 180 -23.57 5.87 -0.41
C LYS A 180 -23.99 4.39 -0.45
N PHE A 181 -24.47 3.91 -1.58
CA PHE A 181 -24.94 2.55 -1.73
C PHE A 181 -23.89 1.68 -2.39
N ALA A 182 -23.60 0.52 -1.80
CA ALA A 182 -22.74 -0.48 -2.38
C ALA A 182 -23.54 -1.77 -2.59
N PHE A 183 -23.46 -2.31 -3.79
CA PHE A 183 -24.05 -3.59 -4.16
C PHE A 183 -22.92 -4.53 -4.57
N SER A 184 -22.96 -5.76 -4.08
CA SER A 184 -22.01 -6.78 -4.51
C SER A 184 -22.72 -8.10 -4.76
N GLY A 185 -22.27 -8.80 -5.81
CA GLY A 185 -22.75 -10.13 -6.16
C GLY A 185 -21.57 -11.04 -6.42
N ARG A 186 -21.71 -12.30 -6.05
CA ARG A 186 -20.74 -13.36 -6.31
C ARG A 186 -21.46 -14.56 -6.87
N TYR A 187 -20.93 -15.09 -7.95
CA TYR A 187 -21.37 -16.35 -8.55
C TYR A 187 -20.15 -17.25 -8.70
N SER A 188 -20.30 -18.52 -8.31
CA SER A 188 -19.26 -19.53 -8.48
C SER A 188 -19.91 -20.86 -8.87
N GLY A 189 -19.27 -21.56 -9.79
CA GLY A 189 -19.70 -22.89 -10.22
C GLY A 189 -18.48 -23.76 -10.48
N SER A 190 -18.60 -25.04 -10.13
CA SER A 190 -17.60 -26.06 -10.43
C SER A 190 -18.29 -27.32 -10.94
N ARG A 191 -17.65 -27.99 -11.90
CA ARG A 191 -18.08 -29.28 -12.41
C ARG A 191 -16.93 -30.26 -12.30
N TYR A 192 -17.20 -31.40 -11.71
CA TYR A 192 -16.28 -32.53 -11.66
C TYR A 192 -16.81 -33.62 -12.58
N THR A 193 -15.97 -34.15 -13.46
CA THR A 193 -16.29 -35.30 -14.27
C THR A 193 -15.81 -36.54 -13.50
N ASN A 194 -16.74 -37.25 -12.82
CA ASN A 194 -16.42 -38.54 -12.27
C ASN A 194 -16.16 -39.50 -13.43
N GLY A 195 -14.93 -39.92 -13.59
CA GLY A 195 -14.61 -41.06 -14.44
C GLY A 195 -15.30 -42.31 -13.88
N ASP A 196 -16.35 -42.74 -14.53
CA ASP A 196 -17.02 -43.99 -14.24
C ASP A 196 -16.03 -45.14 -14.50
N GLY A 197 -15.42 -45.65 -13.41
CA GLY A 197 -14.58 -46.83 -13.47
C GLY A 197 -15.45 -48.08 -13.66
N GLY A 198 -15.79 -48.37 -14.92
CA GLY A 198 -16.44 -49.64 -15.27
C GLY A 198 -15.51 -50.80 -14.93
N HIS A 199 -15.84 -51.52 -13.87
CA HIS A 199 -15.37 -52.90 -13.67
C HIS A 199 -16.20 -53.84 -14.54
N SER A 200 -15.55 -54.49 -15.47
CA SER A 200 -15.95 -55.75 -16.07
C SER A 200 -14.95 -56.82 -15.74
#